data_968a487cc1a3ed38b374482f8e232320
#
_entry.id   968a487cc1a3ed38b374482f8e232320
#
_cell.length_a   1.000
_cell.length_b   1.000
_cell.length_c   1.000
_cell.angle_alpha   90.00
_cell.angle_beta   90.00
_cell.angle_gamma   90.00
#
_symmetry.space_group_name_H-M   'P 1'
#
loop_
_entity.id
_entity.type
_entity.pdbx_description
1 polymer ?
#
loop_
_entity_poly.entity_id
_entity_poly.type
_entity_poly.pdbx_seq_one_letter_code
_entity_poly.pdbx_strand_id
1 'polypeptide(L)'
;DLALTLVTLAVGATMVLTYFVPYVDPGSVWFFPVLGLAAPAVYVASVVLMLYWIIRWRWVCAGAMLVVVVAGVFKVSLFWRPEIRRSYATETAFDRAAVKVMSYNVRSFYGEDGRSSVDDILRLIEEQAPDLICLQEFNARLAEQSEEFSLLGEKYEIAHFGRTQAPDSVYGSTLTILSKYRILRSDTVLTPSSSVWADVIVGEDTVRVFNNHLRSTAINASDNQFITSHQFLSDTARETKIRSIVTRLRENSVLRAAQVDSIAQVVGATRTRRIVCGDFNDTPVS
;
A
#
# COMPACT_ATOMS: atom_id res chain seq x y z
N ASP A 1 -6.56 -12.84 -37.73
CA ASP A 1 -5.82 -11.60 -37.41
C ASP A 1 -6.73 -10.44 -36.97
N LEU A 2 -7.93 -10.24 -37.58
CA LEU A 2 -8.81 -9.09 -37.22
C LEU A 2 -9.21 -9.11 -35.73
N ALA A 3 -9.68 -10.24 -35.24
CA ALA A 3 -10.09 -10.37 -33.83
C ALA A 3 -8.95 -10.00 -32.85
N LEU A 4 -7.72 -10.50 -33.12
CA LEU A 4 -6.57 -10.21 -32.29
C LEU A 4 -6.11 -8.73 -32.42
N THR A 5 -6.29 -8.13 -33.59
CA THR A 5 -6.04 -6.68 -33.76
C THR A 5 -7.02 -5.85 -32.91
N LEU A 6 -8.29 -6.24 -32.87
CA LEU A 6 -9.30 -5.60 -32.02
C LEU A 6 -8.96 -5.76 -30.52
N VAL A 7 -8.53 -6.96 -30.11
CA VAL A 7 -8.05 -7.22 -28.72
C VAL A 7 -6.85 -6.32 -28.42
N THR A 8 -5.90 -6.20 -29.35
CA THR A 8 -4.72 -5.35 -29.18
C THR A 8 -5.10 -3.88 -29.00
N LEU A 9 -6.04 -3.38 -29.79
CA LEU A 9 -6.56 -2.01 -29.65
C LEU A 9 -7.26 -1.82 -28.29
N ALA A 10 -8.07 -2.78 -27.86
CA ALA A 10 -8.76 -2.71 -26.59
C ALA A 10 -7.77 -2.71 -25.39
N VAL A 11 -6.78 -3.60 -25.40
CA VAL A 11 -5.73 -3.66 -24.37
C VAL A 11 -4.88 -2.40 -24.38
N GLY A 12 -4.48 -1.91 -25.55
CA GLY A 12 -3.72 -0.66 -25.68
C GLY A 12 -4.50 0.55 -25.17
N ALA A 13 -5.78 0.68 -25.50
CA ALA A 13 -6.66 1.73 -24.98
C ALA A 13 -6.81 1.62 -23.46
N THR A 14 -7.03 0.42 -22.94
CA THR A 14 -7.10 0.18 -21.49
C THR A 14 -5.80 0.59 -20.79
N MET A 15 -4.66 0.23 -21.38
CA MET A 15 -3.35 0.62 -20.84
C MET A 15 -3.18 2.14 -20.80
N VAL A 16 -3.56 2.85 -21.86
CA VAL A 16 -3.55 4.32 -21.86
C VAL A 16 -4.44 4.90 -20.78
N LEU A 17 -5.63 4.34 -20.56
CA LEU A 17 -6.54 4.76 -19.48
C LEU A 17 -5.92 4.58 -18.09
N THR A 18 -5.10 3.52 -17.88
CA THR A 18 -4.42 3.33 -16.58
C THR A 18 -3.44 4.46 -16.25
N TYR A 19 -2.92 5.18 -17.24
CA TYR A 19 -2.02 6.31 -16.99
C TYR A 19 -2.73 7.52 -16.38
N PHE A 20 -4.03 7.63 -16.59
CA PHE A 20 -4.84 8.71 -16.05
C PHE A 20 -5.45 8.41 -14.67
N VAL A 21 -5.36 7.16 -14.20
CA VAL A 21 -5.92 6.76 -12.90
C VAL A 21 -5.55 7.71 -11.76
N PRO A 22 -4.27 8.13 -11.58
CA PRO A 22 -3.88 9.01 -10.47
C PRO A 22 -4.44 10.44 -10.57
N TYR A 23 -5.01 10.81 -11.72
CA TYR A 23 -5.46 12.18 -12.00
C TYR A 23 -6.98 12.31 -12.07
N VAL A 24 -7.69 11.19 -11.91
CA VAL A 24 -9.16 11.15 -12.04
C VAL A 24 -9.78 10.82 -10.70
N ASP A 25 -10.64 11.72 -10.21
CA ASP A 25 -11.39 11.49 -9.00
C ASP A 25 -12.30 10.24 -9.13
N PRO A 26 -12.13 9.24 -8.23
CA PRO A 26 -12.90 8.00 -8.25
C PRO A 26 -14.41 8.24 -8.01
N GLY A 27 -14.80 9.38 -7.44
CA GLY A 27 -16.19 9.81 -7.31
C GLY A 27 -16.82 10.17 -8.64
N SER A 28 -16.02 10.76 -9.55
CA SER A 28 -16.47 11.20 -10.87
C SER A 28 -16.52 10.06 -11.89
N VAL A 29 -15.53 9.14 -11.86
CA VAL A 29 -15.43 8.04 -12.83
C VAL A 29 -15.21 6.71 -12.10
N TRP A 30 -16.29 6.03 -11.83
CA TRP A 30 -16.35 4.87 -10.93
C TRP A 30 -15.48 3.67 -11.30
N PHE A 31 -15.10 3.48 -12.57
CA PHE A 31 -14.32 2.32 -13.03
C PHE A 31 -12.80 2.54 -12.97
N PHE A 32 -12.33 3.77 -12.75
CA PHE A 32 -10.90 4.07 -12.67
C PHE A 32 -10.17 3.35 -11.55
N PRO A 33 -10.71 3.20 -10.32
CA PRO A 33 -10.09 2.38 -9.29
C PRO A 33 -9.88 0.92 -9.71
N VAL A 34 -10.84 0.35 -10.45
CA VAL A 34 -10.72 -1.02 -10.98
C VAL A 34 -9.60 -1.11 -12.03
N LEU A 35 -9.45 -0.09 -12.87
CA LEU A 35 -8.36 0.00 -13.85
C LEU A 35 -6.99 0.12 -13.15
N GLY A 36 -6.87 0.89 -12.07
CA GLY A 36 -5.67 1.00 -11.28
C GLY A 36 -5.24 -0.36 -10.71
N LEU A 37 -6.19 -1.12 -10.17
CA LEU A 37 -5.94 -2.47 -9.66
C LEU A 37 -5.54 -3.45 -10.76
N ALA A 38 -6.09 -3.32 -11.96
CA ALA A 38 -5.79 -4.17 -13.12
C ALA A 38 -4.49 -3.76 -13.87
N ALA A 39 -3.92 -2.59 -13.58
CA ALA A 39 -2.80 -2.03 -14.33
C ALA A 39 -1.61 -2.97 -14.54
N PRO A 40 -1.12 -3.73 -13.52
CA PRO A 40 -0.01 -4.67 -13.74
C PRO A 40 -0.34 -5.76 -14.76
N ALA A 41 -1.54 -6.32 -14.69
CA ALA A 41 -1.98 -7.37 -15.62
C ALA A 41 -2.13 -6.83 -17.06
N VAL A 42 -2.69 -5.64 -17.20
CA VAL A 42 -2.83 -4.94 -18.50
C VAL A 42 -1.45 -4.64 -19.10
N TYR A 43 -0.47 -4.23 -18.26
CA TYR A 43 0.89 -3.99 -18.71
C TYR A 43 1.55 -5.27 -19.25
N VAL A 44 1.45 -6.39 -18.51
CA VAL A 44 1.96 -7.68 -18.96
C VAL A 44 1.29 -8.12 -20.27
N ALA A 45 -0.03 -8.00 -20.37
CA ALA A 45 -0.77 -8.32 -21.59
C ALA A 45 -0.30 -7.46 -22.78
N SER A 46 -0.03 -6.18 -22.55
CA SER A 46 0.48 -5.26 -23.58
C SER A 46 1.86 -5.69 -24.10
N VAL A 47 2.76 -6.10 -23.19
CA VAL A 47 4.09 -6.61 -23.57
C VAL A 47 3.97 -7.91 -24.37
N VAL A 48 3.11 -8.84 -23.94
CA VAL A 48 2.87 -10.11 -24.62
C VAL A 48 2.33 -9.87 -26.04
N LEU A 49 1.36 -8.99 -26.21
CA LEU A 49 0.82 -8.63 -27.52
C LEU A 49 1.86 -7.94 -28.39
N MET A 50 2.68 -7.06 -27.84
CA MET A 50 3.81 -6.46 -28.57
C MET A 50 4.75 -7.53 -29.13
N LEU A 51 5.21 -8.45 -28.28
CA LEU A 51 6.09 -9.57 -28.69
C LEU A 51 5.43 -10.46 -29.75
N TYR A 52 4.15 -10.80 -29.58
CA TYR A 52 3.40 -11.54 -30.58
C TYR A 52 3.43 -10.87 -31.95
N TRP A 53 3.18 -9.56 -32.04
CA TRP A 53 3.18 -8.83 -33.31
C TRP A 53 4.57 -8.69 -33.92
N ILE A 54 5.63 -8.64 -33.11
CA ILE A 54 7.02 -8.71 -33.59
C ILE A 54 7.26 -10.06 -34.27
N ILE A 55 6.90 -11.17 -33.62
CA ILE A 55 7.05 -12.53 -34.17
C ILE A 55 6.24 -12.70 -35.46
N ARG A 56 5.09 -12.05 -35.58
CA ARG A 56 4.22 -12.08 -36.77
C ARG A 56 4.64 -11.09 -37.84
N TRP A 57 5.75 -10.37 -37.66
CA TRP A 57 6.27 -9.35 -38.62
C TRP A 57 5.25 -8.25 -38.93
N ARG A 58 4.31 -7.96 -38.03
CA ARG A 58 3.30 -6.90 -38.15
C ARG A 58 3.77 -5.63 -37.46
N TRP A 59 4.74 -4.96 -38.05
CA TRP A 59 5.49 -3.85 -37.45
C TRP A 59 4.62 -2.67 -36.99
N VAL A 60 3.51 -2.40 -37.68
CA VAL A 60 2.59 -1.31 -37.29
C VAL A 60 1.94 -1.61 -35.94
N CYS A 61 1.42 -2.82 -35.74
CA CYS A 61 0.80 -3.23 -34.46
C CYS A 61 1.87 -3.32 -33.35
N ALA A 62 3.02 -3.88 -33.67
CA ALA A 62 4.16 -3.95 -32.73
C ALA A 62 4.63 -2.57 -32.31
N GLY A 63 4.79 -1.63 -33.26
CA GLY A 63 5.21 -0.26 -32.99
C GLY A 63 4.20 0.52 -32.16
N ALA A 64 2.89 0.39 -32.44
CA ALA A 64 1.85 1.01 -31.63
C ALA A 64 1.88 0.51 -30.17
N MET A 65 2.01 -0.81 -29.97
CA MET A 65 2.12 -1.38 -28.62
C MET A 65 3.42 -0.98 -27.93
N LEU A 66 4.54 -0.89 -28.68
CA LEU A 66 5.82 -0.42 -28.15
C LEU A 66 5.69 1.01 -27.59
N VAL A 67 5.05 1.92 -28.32
CA VAL A 67 4.82 3.30 -27.87
C VAL A 67 4.05 3.31 -26.55
N VAL A 68 2.97 2.53 -26.46
CA VAL A 68 2.15 2.42 -25.25
C VAL A 68 2.98 1.85 -24.10
N VAL A 69 3.72 0.75 -24.31
CA VAL A 69 4.55 0.11 -23.27
C VAL A 69 5.65 1.05 -22.78
N VAL A 70 6.34 1.75 -23.69
CA VAL A 70 7.42 2.68 -23.33
C VAL A 70 6.87 3.89 -22.57
N ALA A 71 5.72 4.43 -22.94
CA ALA A 71 5.05 5.48 -22.15
C ALA A 71 4.73 5.04 -20.71
N GLY A 72 4.51 3.74 -20.49
CA GLY A 72 4.24 3.16 -19.16
C GLY A 72 5.47 2.81 -18.35
N VAL A 73 6.70 2.84 -18.91
CA VAL A 73 7.93 2.42 -18.19
C VAL A 73 8.11 3.18 -16.88
N PHE A 74 7.81 4.48 -16.87
CA PHE A 74 7.90 5.29 -15.65
C PHE A 74 6.92 4.81 -14.55
N LYS A 75 5.79 4.22 -14.93
CA LYS A 75 4.83 3.64 -13.97
C LYS A 75 5.30 2.28 -13.43
N VAL A 76 6.04 1.50 -14.22
CA VAL A 76 6.63 0.24 -13.77
C VAL A 76 7.57 0.44 -12.60
N SER A 77 8.31 1.55 -12.57
CA SER A 77 9.21 1.89 -11.46
C SER A 77 8.49 2.12 -10.11
N LEU A 78 7.18 2.33 -10.13
CA LEU A 78 6.35 2.43 -8.91
C LEU A 78 6.08 1.05 -8.31
N PHE A 79 6.00 -0.01 -9.15
CA PHE A 79 5.77 -1.38 -8.69
C PHE A 79 7.07 -2.13 -8.42
N TRP A 80 8.11 -1.84 -9.18
CA TRP A 80 9.36 -2.57 -9.08
C TRP A 80 10.55 -1.63 -9.34
N ARG A 81 11.42 -1.54 -8.35
CA ARG A 81 12.72 -0.87 -8.47
C ARG A 81 13.80 -1.93 -8.30
N PRO A 82 14.59 -2.24 -9.35
CA PRO A 82 15.74 -3.10 -9.16
C PRO A 82 16.66 -2.44 -8.12
N GLU A 83 17.04 -3.19 -7.10
CA GLU A 83 18.15 -2.81 -6.23
C GLU A 83 19.44 -2.80 -7.08
N ILE A 84 19.67 -1.70 -7.77
CA ILE A 84 21.02 -1.43 -8.25
C ILE A 84 21.80 -1.18 -6.96
N ARG A 85 22.50 -2.22 -6.45
CA ARG A 85 23.53 -2.04 -5.43
C ARG A 85 24.47 -0.97 -5.97
N ARG A 86 24.20 0.27 -5.66
CA ARG A 86 25.22 1.29 -5.69
C ARG A 86 26.18 0.84 -4.60
N SER A 87 27.29 0.23 -5.01
CA SER A 87 28.45 0.10 -4.16
C SER A 87 28.81 1.54 -3.78
N TYR A 88 28.27 1.99 -2.67
CA TYR A 88 28.71 3.23 -2.05
C TYR A 88 30.12 2.94 -1.53
N ALA A 89 31.10 3.08 -2.43
CA ALA A 89 32.51 2.98 -2.11
C ALA A 89 32.99 4.12 -1.20
N THR A 90 32.09 4.66 -0.37
CA THR A 90 32.42 5.64 0.66
C THR A 90 31.51 5.43 1.85
N GLU A 91 31.82 4.37 2.62
CA GLU A 91 31.17 4.06 3.91
C GLU A 91 31.37 5.15 5.00
N THR A 92 32.01 6.27 4.72
CA THR A 92 32.54 7.13 5.78
C THR A 92 31.76 8.40 6.09
N ALA A 93 30.79 8.81 5.25
CA ALA A 93 30.06 10.06 5.50
C ALA A 93 28.54 9.92 5.55
N PHE A 94 27.95 8.90 4.90
CA PHE A 94 26.49 8.70 4.86
C PHE A 94 25.96 7.75 5.95
N ASP A 95 26.78 6.89 6.49
CA ASP A 95 26.37 5.86 7.48
C ASP A 95 25.97 6.43 8.85
N ARG A 96 26.37 7.66 9.17
CA ARG A 96 26.03 8.29 10.47
C ARG A 96 24.69 8.99 10.49
N ALA A 97 24.01 9.12 9.36
CA ALA A 97 22.76 9.88 9.22
C ALA A 97 21.62 9.07 8.59
N ALA A 98 21.82 7.81 8.26
CA ALA A 98 20.77 6.95 7.69
C ALA A 98 19.85 6.45 8.80
N VAL A 99 18.55 6.79 8.71
CA VAL A 99 17.50 6.29 9.60
C VAL A 99 16.83 5.09 8.95
N LYS A 100 16.86 3.94 9.61
CA LYS A 100 16.20 2.72 9.14
C LYS A 100 14.73 2.74 9.59
N VAL A 101 13.81 2.77 8.65
CA VAL A 101 12.38 2.83 8.91
C VAL A 101 11.73 1.51 8.49
N MET A 102 10.90 0.95 9.37
CA MET A 102 10.03 -0.19 9.09
C MET A 102 8.58 0.27 9.09
N SER A 103 7.80 -0.08 8.06
CA SER A 103 6.34 0.06 8.04
C SER A 103 5.74 -1.32 7.82
N TYR A 104 4.83 -1.74 8.72
CA TYR A 104 4.31 -3.10 8.71
C TYR A 104 2.87 -3.18 9.24
N ASN A 105 1.95 -3.69 8.41
CA ASN A 105 0.61 -4.06 8.85
C ASN A 105 0.69 -5.44 9.53
N VAL A 106 0.48 -5.47 10.86
CA VAL A 106 0.64 -6.67 11.69
C VAL A 106 -0.65 -7.52 11.82
N ARG A 107 -1.73 -7.15 11.14
CA ARG A 107 -3.02 -7.90 11.12
C ARG A 107 -3.48 -8.33 12.51
N SER A 108 -3.45 -7.42 13.46
CA SER A 108 -3.79 -7.70 14.87
C SER A 108 -2.98 -8.83 15.51
N PHE A 109 -1.79 -9.14 14.97
CA PHE A 109 -0.91 -10.24 15.35
C PHE A 109 -1.48 -11.65 15.09
N TYR A 110 -2.33 -11.79 14.07
CA TYR A 110 -2.81 -13.09 13.62
C TYR A 110 -2.29 -13.44 12.23
N GLY A 111 -1.67 -14.61 12.11
CA GLY A 111 -1.29 -15.21 10.84
C GLY A 111 -2.52 -15.62 10.02
N GLU A 112 -2.31 -16.02 8.77
CA GLU A 112 -3.39 -16.52 7.89
C GLU A 112 -4.01 -17.82 8.39
N ASP A 113 -3.25 -18.59 9.17
CA ASP A 113 -3.68 -19.82 9.84
C ASP A 113 -4.44 -19.56 11.16
N GLY A 114 -4.65 -18.28 11.53
CA GLY A 114 -5.32 -17.87 12.77
C GLY A 114 -4.47 -17.98 14.03
N ARG A 115 -3.18 -18.34 13.90
CA ARG A 115 -2.26 -18.40 15.05
C ARG A 115 -1.68 -17.02 15.37
N SER A 116 -1.24 -16.86 16.62
CA SER A 116 -0.49 -15.66 17.00
C SER A 116 0.82 -15.57 16.23
N SER A 117 1.10 -14.38 15.69
CA SER A 117 2.35 -14.05 14.99
C SER A 117 3.21 -13.05 15.79
N VAL A 118 2.92 -12.85 17.08
CA VAL A 118 3.66 -11.88 17.92
C VAL A 118 5.14 -12.19 17.89
N ASP A 119 5.54 -13.42 18.22
CA ASP A 119 6.96 -13.82 18.31
C ASP A 119 7.71 -13.69 17.00
N ASP A 120 7.05 -14.05 15.88
CA ASP A 120 7.64 -13.92 14.54
C ASP A 120 7.86 -12.46 14.15
N ILE A 121 6.92 -11.59 14.50
CA ILE A 121 7.01 -10.15 14.22
C ILE A 121 8.09 -9.52 15.11
N LEU A 122 8.15 -9.89 16.38
CA LEU A 122 9.17 -9.39 17.29
C LEU A 122 10.58 -9.83 16.87
N ARG A 123 10.74 -11.09 16.49
CA ARG A 123 12.00 -11.60 15.92
C ARG A 123 12.40 -10.83 14.67
N LEU A 124 11.46 -10.55 13.75
CA LEU A 124 11.72 -9.73 12.56
C LEU A 124 12.19 -8.32 12.94
N ILE A 125 11.56 -7.69 13.94
CA ILE A 125 11.98 -6.37 14.44
C ILE A 125 13.39 -6.43 15.02
N GLU A 126 13.73 -7.47 15.78
CA GLU A 126 15.08 -7.63 16.32
C GLU A 126 16.13 -7.86 15.24
N GLU A 127 15.87 -8.75 14.29
CA GLU A 127 16.77 -9.03 13.16
C GLU A 127 17.01 -7.80 12.29
N GLN A 128 15.94 -7.04 12.02
CA GLN A 128 16.04 -5.84 11.20
C GLN A 128 16.56 -4.64 11.97
N ALA A 129 16.41 -4.61 13.29
CA ALA A 129 16.85 -3.54 14.18
C ALA A 129 16.54 -2.10 13.66
N PRO A 130 15.29 -1.81 13.19
CA PRO A 130 14.95 -0.49 12.65
C PRO A 130 15.07 0.59 13.72
N ASP A 131 15.23 1.83 13.28
CA ASP A 131 15.28 2.99 14.17
C ASP A 131 13.91 3.57 14.44
N LEU A 132 13.01 3.48 13.43
CA LEU A 132 11.61 3.88 13.48
C LEU A 132 10.72 2.75 12.99
N ILE A 133 9.62 2.49 13.68
CA ILE A 133 8.67 1.44 13.31
C ILE A 133 7.26 2.04 13.28
N CYS A 134 6.58 1.88 12.16
CA CYS A 134 5.18 2.26 11.97
C CYS A 134 4.35 0.99 11.80
N LEU A 135 3.55 0.65 12.82
CA LEU A 135 2.69 -0.53 12.80
C LEU A 135 1.24 -0.13 12.50
N GLN A 136 0.61 -0.87 11.61
CA GLN A 136 -0.81 -0.77 11.29
C GLN A 136 -1.52 -2.03 11.80
N GLU A 137 -2.80 -1.91 12.10
CA GLU A 137 -3.61 -2.96 12.72
C GLU A 137 -2.98 -3.52 14.01
N PHE A 138 -2.35 -2.67 14.77
CA PHE A 138 -1.69 -3.04 16.01
C PHE A 138 -2.72 -3.35 17.11
N ASN A 139 -2.67 -4.54 17.69
CA ASN A 139 -3.50 -4.94 18.80
C ASN A 139 -2.77 -4.71 20.14
N ALA A 140 -3.01 -3.56 20.76
CA ALA A 140 -2.34 -3.18 22.00
C ALA A 140 -2.56 -4.21 23.14
N ARG A 141 -3.75 -4.83 23.21
CA ARG A 141 -4.05 -5.80 24.25
C ARG A 141 -3.22 -7.08 24.14
N LEU A 142 -3.02 -7.59 22.93
CA LEU A 142 -2.16 -8.75 22.72
C LEU A 142 -0.69 -8.42 22.97
N ALA A 143 -0.26 -7.24 22.55
CA ALA A 143 1.10 -6.78 22.78
C ALA A 143 1.40 -6.59 24.28
N GLU A 144 0.48 -6.00 25.04
CA GLU A 144 0.62 -5.82 26.49
C GLU A 144 0.70 -7.15 27.26
N GLN A 145 0.20 -8.25 26.69
CA GLN A 145 0.26 -9.59 27.29
C GLN A 145 1.55 -10.36 26.97
N SER A 146 2.36 -9.84 26.05
CA SER A 146 3.65 -10.44 25.65
C SER A 146 4.78 -9.83 26.47
N GLU A 147 5.56 -10.68 27.14
CA GLU A 147 6.77 -10.27 27.85
C GLU A 147 7.81 -9.71 26.85
N GLU A 148 7.91 -10.32 25.67
CA GLU A 148 8.83 -9.91 24.60
C GLU A 148 8.48 -8.51 24.10
N PHE A 149 7.20 -8.16 24.00
CA PHE A 149 6.80 -6.80 23.61
C PHE A 149 7.17 -5.77 24.68
N SER A 150 7.13 -6.11 25.95
CA SER A 150 7.57 -5.20 27.02
C SER A 150 9.05 -4.89 26.92
N LEU A 151 9.89 -5.84 26.44
CA LEU A 151 11.31 -5.63 26.17
C LEU A 151 11.56 -4.65 25.02
N LEU A 152 10.64 -4.53 24.05
CA LEU A 152 10.75 -3.48 23.03
C LEU A 152 10.58 -2.08 23.66
N GLY A 153 9.74 -1.93 24.67
CA GLY A 153 9.56 -0.69 25.41
C GLY A 153 10.83 -0.19 26.13
N GLU A 154 11.80 -1.05 26.37
CA GLU A 154 13.12 -0.65 26.88
C GLU A 154 14.02 -0.05 25.79
N LYS A 155 13.80 -0.45 24.54
CA LYS A 155 14.62 -0.05 23.38
C LYS A 155 13.99 1.09 22.57
N TYR A 156 12.65 1.24 22.63
CA TYR A 156 11.89 2.18 21.83
C TYR A 156 10.95 3.01 22.68
N GLU A 157 10.90 4.33 22.42
CA GLU A 157 9.78 5.14 22.86
C GLU A 157 8.54 4.81 22.00
N ILE A 158 7.39 4.70 22.64
CA ILE A 158 6.16 4.21 22.01
C ILE A 158 5.10 5.32 22.03
N ALA A 159 4.61 5.70 20.85
CA ALA A 159 3.42 6.50 20.70
C ALA A 159 2.26 5.64 20.21
N HIS A 160 1.29 5.40 21.09
CA HIS A 160 0.05 4.70 20.77
C HIS A 160 -1.05 5.67 20.38
N PHE A 161 -1.77 5.36 19.31
CA PHE A 161 -2.88 6.16 18.83
C PHE A 161 -4.15 5.35 18.73
N GLY A 162 -5.18 5.84 19.41
CA GLY A 162 -6.54 5.36 19.28
C GLY A 162 -6.85 4.14 20.13
N ARG A 163 -7.50 4.37 21.27
CA ARG A 163 -8.46 3.41 21.80
C ARG A 163 -9.71 3.56 20.96
N THR A 164 -10.02 2.61 20.10
CA THR A 164 -11.38 2.47 19.62
C THR A 164 -12.24 2.19 20.85
N GLN A 165 -13.09 3.14 21.22
CA GLN A 165 -14.02 3.03 22.36
C GLN A 165 -15.19 2.08 22.06
N ALA A 166 -14.95 1.02 21.31
CA ALA A 166 -15.93 -0.04 21.16
C ALA A 166 -15.57 -1.14 22.19
N PRO A 167 -16.30 -1.23 23.32
CA PRO A 167 -16.02 -2.24 24.35
C PRO A 167 -16.16 -3.68 23.84
N ASP A 168 -16.82 -3.88 22.70
CA ASP A 168 -17.14 -5.19 22.14
C ASP A 168 -16.35 -5.55 20.87
N SER A 169 -15.50 -4.67 20.36
CA SER A 169 -14.61 -5.06 19.26
C SER A 169 -13.42 -5.84 19.83
N VAL A 170 -13.46 -7.14 19.69
CA VAL A 170 -12.37 -8.07 20.02
C VAL A 170 -11.05 -7.69 19.32
N TYR A 171 -11.11 -6.75 18.38
CA TYR A 171 -10.02 -6.31 17.53
C TYR A 171 -9.96 -4.78 17.45
N GLY A 172 -9.61 -4.13 18.55
CA GLY A 172 -9.24 -2.72 18.52
C GLY A 172 -7.89 -2.53 17.79
N SER A 173 -7.90 -2.56 16.47
CA SER A 173 -6.68 -2.29 15.73
C SER A 173 -6.37 -0.80 15.74
N THR A 174 -5.14 -0.46 16.13
CA THR A 174 -4.65 0.90 16.28
C THR A 174 -3.45 1.14 15.37
N LEU A 175 -3.04 2.40 15.27
CA LEU A 175 -1.76 2.78 14.69
C LEU A 175 -0.76 3.00 15.82
N THR A 176 0.47 2.54 15.62
CA THR A 176 1.54 2.71 16.61
C THR A 176 2.82 3.14 15.92
N ILE A 177 3.53 4.07 16.53
CA ILE A 177 4.88 4.47 16.13
C ILE A 177 5.81 4.14 17.29
N LEU A 178 6.87 3.36 17.00
CA LEU A 178 7.95 3.08 17.94
C LEU A 178 9.21 3.75 17.41
N SER A 179 10.00 4.35 18.30
CA SER A 179 11.18 5.13 17.95
C SER A 179 12.32 4.87 18.93
N LYS A 180 13.53 4.60 18.42
CA LYS A 180 14.77 4.65 19.21
C LYS A 180 15.14 6.09 19.59
N TYR A 181 14.56 7.06 18.87
CA TYR A 181 14.77 8.47 19.10
C TYR A 181 13.67 9.01 20.00
N ARG A 182 13.99 10.09 20.73
CA ARG A 182 13.02 10.77 21.60
C ARG A 182 11.83 11.30 20.81
N ILE A 183 10.62 10.94 21.25
CA ILE A 183 9.36 11.48 20.73
C ILE A 183 9.03 12.77 21.48
N LEU A 184 8.95 13.89 20.74
CA LEU A 184 8.60 15.19 21.33
C LEU A 184 7.11 15.35 21.54
N ARG A 185 6.34 14.94 20.55
CA ARG A 185 4.87 15.04 20.52
C ARG A 185 4.32 14.15 19.43
N SER A 186 3.07 13.81 19.57
CA SER A 186 2.33 12.99 18.61
C SER A 186 0.86 13.38 18.61
N ASP A 187 0.18 13.17 17.48
CA ASP A 187 -1.25 13.45 17.35
C ASP A 187 -1.87 12.67 16.18
N THR A 188 -3.19 12.70 16.09
CA THR A 188 -3.96 12.11 14.99
C THR A 188 -4.21 13.15 13.90
N VAL A 189 -4.18 12.69 12.63
CA VAL A 189 -4.59 13.50 11.47
C VAL A 189 -6.08 13.34 11.19
N LEU A 190 -6.54 12.09 11.26
CA LEU A 190 -7.93 11.70 10.93
C LEU A 190 -8.50 10.77 11.99
N THR A 191 -9.75 11.03 12.35
CA THR A 191 -10.55 10.15 13.22
C THR A 191 -11.63 9.42 12.41
N PRO A 192 -11.88 8.13 12.65
CA PRO A 192 -11.12 7.23 13.51
C PRO A 192 -9.71 6.98 12.96
N SER A 193 -8.76 6.72 13.80
CA SER A 193 -7.29 6.70 13.61
C SER A 193 -6.80 6.05 12.30
N SER A 194 -7.01 6.74 11.17
CA SER A 194 -6.53 6.29 9.84
C SER A 194 -5.19 6.90 9.48
N SER A 195 -4.78 7.94 10.19
CA SER A 195 -3.49 8.59 10.02
C SER A 195 -3.08 9.28 11.32
N VAL A 196 -1.83 9.07 11.70
CA VAL A 196 -1.22 9.61 12.91
C VAL A 196 0.18 10.12 12.60
N TRP A 197 0.72 10.96 13.46
CA TRP A 197 2.10 11.41 13.32
C TRP A 197 2.81 11.53 14.66
N ALA A 198 4.12 11.44 14.63
CA ALA A 198 5.01 11.74 15.75
C ALA A 198 6.18 12.61 15.27
N ASP A 199 6.55 13.61 16.05
CA ASP A 199 7.79 14.38 15.88
C ASP A 199 8.90 13.73 16.71
N VAL A 200 9.95 13.27 16.03
CA VAL A 200 11.10 12.59 16.64
C VAL A 200 12.37 13.39 16.45
N ILE A 201 13.28 13.34 17.43
CA ILE A 201 14.59 14.01 17.35
C ILE A 201 15.60 13.03 16.73
N VAL A 202 16.07 13.37 15.54
CA VAL A 202 17.14 12.60 14.85
C VAL A 202 18.38 13.49 14.74
N GLY A 203 19.36 13.24 15.60
CA GLY A 203 20.50 14.16 15.73
C GLY A 203 20.06 15.53 16.25
N GLU A 204 20.31 16.58 15.46
CA GLU A 204 19.88 17.94 15.77
C GLU A 204 18.55 18.32 15.10
N ASP A 205 18.03 17.46 14.22
CA ASP A 205 16.84 17.73 13.43
C ASP A 205 15.58 17.13 14.09
N THR A 206 14.45 17.80 13.91
CA THR A 206 13.13 17.22 14.16
C THR A 206 12.58 16.66 12.87
N VAL A 207 12.20 15.39 12.90
CA VAL A 207 11.58 14.66 11.77
C VAL A 207 10.16 14.28 12.16
N ARG A 208 9.18 14.64 11.32
CA ARG A 208 7.81 14.19 11.48
C ARG A 208 7.60 12.87 10.74
N VAL A 209 7.19 11.86 11.49
CA VAL A 209 6.86 10.53 10.97
C VAL A 209 5.36 10.38 10.92
N PHE A 210 4.81 10.13 9.73
CA PHE A 210 3.39 9.83 9.53
C PHE A 210 3.23 8.33 9.37
N ASN A 211 2.30 7.74 10.12
CA ASN A 211 1.87 6.36 9.99
C ASN A 211 0.40 6.34 9.54
N ASN A 212 0.13 5.73 8.39
CA ASN A 212 -1.16 5.75 7.75
C ASN A 212 -1.72 4.33 7.61
N HIS A 213 -3.03 4.19 7.77
CA HIS A 213 -3.78 3.00 7.42
C HIS A 213 -5.11 3.44 6.81
N LEU A 214 -5.14 3.49 5.49
CA LEU A 214 -6.28 4.02 4.76
C LEU A 214 -7.38 2.99 4.60
N ARG A 215 -8.53 3.45 4.15
CA ARG A 215 -9.71 2.61 3.93
C ARG A 215 -9.37 1.42 3.03
N SER A 216 -9.61 0.20 3.53
CA SER A 216 -9.40 -1.04 2.77
C SER A 216 -10.31 -1.11 1.56
N THR A 217 -9.88 -1.84 0.53
CA THR A 217 -10.69 -2.19 -0.65
C THR A 217 -11.91 -3.03 -0.29
N ALA A 218 -11.92 -3.63 0.92
CA ALA A 218 -12.97 -4.52 1.44
C ALA A 218 -13.22 -5.77 0.56
N ILE A 219 -12.19 -6.25 -0.13
CA ILE A 219 -12.18 -7.58 -0.75
C ILE A 219 -11.88 -8.60 0.35
N ASN A 220 -12.85 -9.44 0.66
CA ASN A 220 -12.71 -10.45 1.71
C ASN A 220 -12.29 -11.83 1.16
N ALA A 221 -12.00 -12.78 2.07
CA ALA A 221 -11.57 -14.12 1.69
C ALA A 221 -12.59 -14.83 0.78
N SER A 222 -13.90 -14.63 1.00
CA SER A 222 -14.95 -15.21 0.16
C SER A 222 -14.99 -14.60 -1.25
N ASP A 223 -14.62 -13.31 -1.36
CA ASP A 223 -14.50 -12.64 -2.66
C ASP A 223 -13.27 -13.15 -3.43
N ASN A 224 -12.14 -13.32 -2.73
CA ASN A 224 -10.93 -13.91 -3.31
C ASN A 224 -11.20 -15.36 -3.78
N GLN A 225 -11.86 -16.17 -2.97
CA GLN A 225 -12.24 -17.52 -3.35
C GLN A 225 -13.16 -17.52 -4.59
N PHE A 226 -14.14 -16.61 -4.66
CA PHE A 226 -15.01 -16.47 -5.82
C PHE A 226 -14.23 -16.04 -7.07
N ILE A 227 -13.29 -15.11 -6.96
CA ILE A 227 -12.47 -14.61 -8.08
C ILE A 227 -11.52 -15.69 -8.59
N THR A 228 -10.92 -16.49 -7.71
CA THR A 228 -9.90 -17.49 -8.04
C THR A 228 -10.49 -18.86 -8.39
N SER A 229 -11.73 -19.15 -7.98
CA SER A 229 -12.39 -20.41 -8.28
C SER A 229 -12.98 -20.44 -9.68
N HIS A 230 -13.03 -21.64 -10.30
CA HIS A 230 -13.72 -21.82 -11.58
C HIS A 230 -15.24 -21.53 -11.51
N GLN A 231 -15.82 -21.40 -10.33
CA GLN A 231 -17.21 -21.00 -10.10
C GLN A 231 -17.52 -19.62 -10.66
N PHE A 232 -16.49 -18.76 -10.81
CA PHE A 232 -16.60 -17.46 -11.48
C PHE A 232 -17.22 -17.58 -12.89
N LEU A 233 -17.07 -18.68 -13.58
CA LEU A 233 -17.58 -18.89 -14.95
C LEU A 233 -19.00 -19.49 -15.00
N SER A 234 -19.50 -20.11 -13.94
CA SER A 234 -20.69 -20.98 -13.95
C SER A 234 -21.82 -20.59 -12.97
N ASP A 235 -21.60 -19.63 -12.08
CA ASP A 235 -22.57 -19.28 -11.03
C ASP A 235 -23.64 -18.32 -11.53
N THR A 236 -24.91 -18.64 -11.30
CA THR A 236 -26.05 -17.76 -11.56
C THR A 236 -26.06 -16.50 -10.66
N ALA A 237 -25.45 -16.58 -9.48
CA ALA A 237 -25.25 -15.45 -8.57
C ALA A 237 -24.07 -14.53 -8.95
N ARG A 238 -23.34 -14.86 -10.03
CA ARG A 238 -22.10 -14.18 -10.46
C ARG A 238 -22.29 -12.67 -10.63
N GLU A 239 -23.33 -12.27 -11.32
CA GLU A 239 -23.56 -10.85 -11.61
C GLU A 239 -23.77 -10.03 -10.33
N THR A 240 -24.55 -10.56 -9.39
CA THR A 240 -24.81 -9.92 -8.10
C THR A 240 -23.53 -9.82 -7.27
N LYS A 241 -22.72 -10.88 -7.23
CA LYS A 241 -21.46 -10.91 -6.50
C LYS A 241 -20.45 -9.92 -7.09
N ILE A 242 -20.28 -9.91 -8.42
CA ILE A 242 -19.39 -8.95 -9.12
C ILE A 242 -19.85 -7.53 -8.85
N ARG A 243 -21.15 -7.24 -9.01
CA ARG A 243 -21.71 -5.92 -8.74
C ARG A 243 -21.43 -5.46 -7.31
N SER A 244 -21.61 -6.35 -6.32
CA SER A 244 -21.30 -6.08 -4.91
C SER A 244 -19.82 -5.75 -4.71
N ILE A 245 -18.91 -6.52 -5.28
CA ILE A 245 -17.46 -6.27 -5.20
C ILE A 245 -17.11 -4.91 -5.80
N VAL A 246 -17.59 -4.63 -7.01
CA VAL A 246 -17.31 -3.36 -7.72
C VAL A 246 -17.90 -2.16 -6.97
N THR A 247 -19.10 -2.29 -6.40
CA THR A 247 -19.70 -1.22 -5.59
C THR A 247 -18.86 -0.90 -4.36
N ARG A 248 -18.40 -1.93 -3.62
CA ARG A 248 -17.53 -1.74 -2.44
C ARG A 248 -16.17 -1.15 -2.81
N LEU A 249 -15.57 -1.60 -3.92
CA LEU A 249 -14.33 -1.02 -4.44
C LEU A 249 -14.50 0.46 -4.72
N ARG A 250 -15.58 0.85 -5.42
CA ARG A 250 -15.88 2.24 -5.73
C ARG A 250 -16.05 3.07 -4.45
N GLU A 251 -16.95 2.65 -3.56
CA GLU A 251 -17.26 3.40 -2.34
C GLU A 251 -16.02 3.59 -1.46
N ASN A 252 -15.25 2.52 -1.27
CA ASN A 252 -14.03 2.61 -0.46
C ASN A 252 -12.93 3.44 -1.14
N SER A 253 -12.83 3.45 -2.47
CA SER A 253 -11.88 4.31 -3.19
C SER A 253 -12.23 5.79 -3.04
N VAL A 254 -13.52 6.16 -3.09
CA VAL A 254 -13.97 7.54 -2.85
C VAL A 254 -13.62 7.99 -1.43
N LEU A 255 -13.90 7.14 -0.43
CA LEU A 255 -13.58 7.44 0.97
C LEU A 255 -12.07 7.56 1.17
N ARG A 256 -11.29 6.68 0.53
CA ARG A 256 -9.81 6.69 0.59
C ARG A 256 -9.24 7.95 -0.05
N ALA A 257 -9.77 8.39 -1.21
CA ALA A 257 -9.35 9.64 -1.85
C ALA A 257 -9.54 10.85 -0.91
N ALA A 258 -10.70 10.95 -0.25
CA ALA A 258 -10.95 12.01 0.73
C ALA A 258 -9.98 11.94 1.94
N GLN A 259 -9.60 10.74 2.38
CA GLN A 259 -8.57 10.57 3.41
C GLN A 259 -7.20 11.06 2.93
N VAL A 260 -6.82 10.71 1.70
CA VAL A 260 -5.54 11.13 1.08
C VAL A 260 -5.48 12.66 0.99
N ASP A 261 -6.54 13.32 0.52
CA ASP A 261 -6.61 14.78 0.40
C ASP A 261 -6.38 15.46 1.77
N SER A 262 -7.03 14.95 2.81
CA SER A 262 -6.89 15.48 4.16
C SER A 262 -5.46 15.28 4.72
N ILE A 263 -4.87 14.11 4.49
CA ILE A 263 -3.49 13.80 4.90
C ILE A 263 -2.51 14.66 4.13
N ALA A 264 -2.70 14.82 2.81
CA ALA A 264 -1.84 15.62 1.95
C ALA A 264 -1.78 17.09 2.39
N GLN A 265 -2.90 17.65 2.86
CA GLN A 265 -2.94 19.00 3.42
C GLN A 265 -2.04 19.12 4.67
N VAL A 266 -2.12 18.17 5.61
CA VAL A 266 -1.30 18.19 6.83
C VAL A 266 0.17 17.94 6.52
N VAL A 267 0.46 16.97 5.64
CA VAL A 267 1.82 16.67 5.17
C VAL A 267 2.40 17.88 4.44
N GLY A 268 1.62 18.55 3.58
CA GLY A 268 2.04 19.75 2.85
C GLY A 268 2.31 20.94 3.76
N ALA A 269 1.51 21.13 4.84
CA ALA A 269 1.70 22.18 5.83
C ALA A 269 2.88 21.92 6.79
N THR A 270 3.40 20.69 6.84
CA THR A 270 4.52 20.33 7.72
C THR A 270 5.81 20.96 7.22
N ARG A 271 6.45 21.78 8.05
CA ARG A 271 7.70 22.50 7.72
C ARG A 271 8.97 21.71 8.05
N THR A 272 8.89 20.76 8.97
CA THR A 272 10.00 19.88 9.34
C THR A 272 10.25 18.82 8.25
N ARG A 273 11.42 18.18 8.30
CA ARG A 273 11.65 16.95 7.52
C ARG A 273 10.56 15.95 7.85
N ARG A 274 10.14 15.16 6.86
CA ARG A 274 9.01 14.24 7.02
C ARG A 274 9.26 12.90 6.38
N ILE A 275 8.75 11.87 7.04
CA ILE A 275 8.66 10.49 6.56
C ILE A 275 7.18 10.16 6.51
N VAL A 276 6.70 9.66 5.38
CA VAL A 276 5.31 9.25 5.19
C VAL A 276 5.31 7.78 4.80
N CYS A 277 4.74 6.95 5.64
CA CYS A 277 4.62 5.51 5.41
C CYS A 277 3.29 4.98 5.93
N GLY A 278 3.02 3.71 5.71
CA GLY A 278 1.80 3.05 6.16
C GLY A 278 1.24 2.09 5.13
N ASP A 279 0.06 1.56 5.44
CA ASP A 279 -0.76 0.77 4.53
C ASP A 279 -1.79 1.68 3.85
N PHE A 280 -1.54 2.02 2.60
CA PHE A 280 -2.42 2.89 1.81
C PHE A 280 -3.59 2.14 1.19
N ASN A 281 -3.62 0.82 1.26
CA ASN A 281 -4.70 -0.05 0.76
C ASN A 281 -5.06 0.20 -0.71
N ASP A 282 -4.08 0.63 -1.52
CA ASP A 282 -4.25 0.88 -2.94
C ASP A 282 -2.98 0.54 -3.72
N THR A 283 -3.10 0.55 -5.05
CA THR A 283 -1.95 0.33 -5.93
C THR A 283 -1.12 1.60 -6.09
N PRO A 284 0.18 1.50 -6.40
CA PRO A 284 1.04 2.66 -6.60
C PRO A 284 0.63 3.57 -7.76
N VAL A 285 -0.36 3.18 -8.57
CA VAL A 285 -0.86 3.93 -9.74
C VAL A 285 -2.28 4.45 -9.58
N SER A 286 -2.88 4.29 -8.40
CA SER A 286 -4.21 4.82 -8.10
C SER A 286 -4.15 6.08 -7.24
#